data_1102255505c8390d606ba31bac6c620e
#
_entry.id   1102255505c8390d606ba31bac6c620e
#
_cell.length_a   1.000
_cell.length_b   1.000
_cell.length_c   1.000
_cell.angle_alpha   90.00
_cell.angle_beta   90.00
_cell.angle_gamma   90.00
#
_symmetry.space_group_name_H-M   'P 1'
#
loop_
_entity.id
_entity.type
_entity.pdbx_description
1 polymer ?
#
loop_
_entity_poly.entity_id
_entity_poly.type
_entity_poly.pdbx_seq_one_letter_code
_entity_poly.pdbx_strand_id
1 'polypeptide(L)'
;MISANPEETVAGMTQAVLDIRQAVGFLSSRPEINPEELGIFGISLGGITGTLAASAEPRLKNMCILLAGGDLGRIAWEAPEFRREREKLIAMGATLEDFRMAVKEIEPLNYAANCHGRRIMMLNAADDEVIPRACTEALWQALNKPDLTYYSGGHYSVFRHILTARARVQGFFAPPG
;
A
#
# COMPACT_ATOMS: atom_id res chain seq x y z
N MET A 1 -7.09 -9.29 5.94
CA MET A 1 -5.85 -10.02 5.67
C MET A 1 -5.95 -10.72 4.32
N ILE A 2 -4.87 -10.91 3.57
CA ILE A 2 -4.96 -11.59 2.26
C ILE A 2 -5.30 -13.06 2.50
N SER A 3 -6.41 -13.52 1.93
CA SER A 3 -6.93 -14.89 1.95
C SER A 3 -6.87 -15.47 0.53
N ALA A 4 -6.86 -16.80 0.42
CA ALA A 4 -7.09 -17.49 -0.86
C ALA A 4 -8.51 -17.24 -1.41
N ASN A 5 -9.43 -16.76 -0.56
CA ASN A 5 -10.75 -16.30 -0.94
C ASN A 5 -10.71 -14.77 -1.19
N PRO A 6 -10.91 -14.32 -2.44
CA PRO A 6 -10.92 -12.89 -2.77
C PRO A 6 -11.98 -12.08 -1.99
N GLU A 7 -13.14 -12.63 -1.75
CA GLU A 7 -14.22 -11.95 -1.02
C GLU A 7 -13.81 -11.65 0.43
N GLU A 8 -13.16 -12.58 1.11
CA GLU A 8 -12.60 -12.36 2.45
C GLU A 8 -11.50 -11.31 2.43
N THR A 9 -10.67 -11.29 1.40
CA THR A 9 -9.62 -10.28 1.22
C THR A 9 -10.23 -8.90 1.05
N VAL A 10 -11.23 -8.76 0.17
CA VAL A 10 -11.95 -7.50 -0.05
C VAL A 10 -12.62 -7.03 1.25
N ALA A 11 -13.35 -7.91 1.93
CA ALA A 11 -14.02 -7.58 3.18
C ALA A 11 -13.02 -7.15 4.27
N GLY A 12 -11.92 -7.90 4.43
CA GLY A 12 -10.89 -7.60 5.43
C GLY A 12 -10.16 -6.28 5.17
N MET A 13 -9.79 -5.99 3.92
CA MET A 13 -9.14 -4.72 3.58
C MET A 13 -10.11 -3.54 3.68
N THR A 14 -11.37 -3.72 3.28
CA THR A 14 -12.40 -2.70 3.45
C THR A 14 -12.60 -2.37 4.94
N GLN A 15 -12.70 -3.40 5.79
CA GLN A 15 -12.81 -3.20 7.23
C GLN A 15 -11.61 -2.46 7.80
N ALA A 16 -10.39 -2.83 7.39
CA ALA A 16 -9.17 -2.13 7.84
C ALA A 16 -9.17 -0.64 7.44
N VAL A 17 -9.65 -0.30 6.25
CA VAL A 17 -9.82 1.11 5.83
C VAL A 17 -10.81 1.84 6.74
N LEU A 18 -11.95 1.20 7.07
CA LEU A 18 -12.95 1.78 7.99
C LEU A 18 -12.37 1.98 9.39
N ASP A 19 -11.62 1.03 9.92
CA ASP A 19 -10.98 1.10 11.23
C ASP A 19 -9.94 2.25 11.27
N ILE A 20 -9.13 2.40 10.21
CA ILE A 20 -8.20 3.53 10.09
C ILE A 20 -8.95 4.85 10.10
N ARG A 21 -10.07 4.99 9.37
CA ARG A 21 -10.88 6.20 9.36
C ARG A 21 -11.48 6.51 10.73
N GLN A 22 -11.91 5.49 11.48
CA GLN A 22 -12.37 5.66 12.87
C GLN A 22 -11.23 6.15 13.77
N ALA A 23 -10.03 5.56 13.64
CA ALA A 23 -8.85 5.99 14.37
C ALA A 23 -8.48 7.45 14.07
N VAL A 24 -8.54 7.86 12.78
CA VAL A 24 -8.33 9.27 12.38
C VAL A 24 -9.40 10.18 13.00
N GLY A 25 -10.67 9.75 13.02
CA GLY A 25 -11.75 10.48 13.69
C GLY A 25 -11.49 10.69 15.19
N PHE A 26 -11.05 9.63 15.87
CA PHE A 26 -10.66 9.70 17.28
C PHE A 26 -9.48 10.63 17.50
N LEU A 27 -8.39 10.48 16.74
CA LEU A 27 -7.21 11.35 16.85
C LEU A 27 -7.56 12.82 16.61
N SER A 28 -8.37 13.11 15.59
CA SER A 28 -8.81 14.48 15.29
C SER A 28 -9.67 15.13 16.39
N SER A 29 -10.27 14.35 17.28
CA SER A 29 -11.05 14.83 18.42
C SER A 29 -10.20 15.14 19.65
N ARG A 30 -8.91 14.79 19.63
CA ARG A 30 -8.01 14.97 20.77
C ARG A 30 -7.41 16.38 20.78
N PRO A 31 -7.50 17.15 21.87
CA PRO A 31 -7.00 18.52 21.91
C PRO A 31 -5.47 18.63 21.81
N GLU A 32 -4.75 17.55 22.12
CA GLU A 32 -3.29 17.46 22.01
C GLU A 32 -2.79 17.08 20.60
N ILE A 33 -3.69 16.76 19.67
CA ILE A 33 -3.36 16.35 18.30
C ILE A 33 -3.68 17.50 17.34
N ASN A 34 -2.73 17.86 16.50
CA ASN A 34 -2.99 18.74 15.36
C ASN A 34 -3.61 17.95 14.20
N PRO A 35 -4.91 18.12 13.90
CA PRO A 35 -5.58 17.35 12.85
C PRO A 35 -5.05 17.68 11.44
N GLU A 36 -4.40 18.83 11.25
CA GLU A 36 -3.83 19.23 9.96
C GLU A 36 -2.48 18.53 9.66
N GLU A 37 -1.87 17.89 10.66
CA GLU A 37 -0.59 17.20 10.53
C GLU A 37 -0.72 15.68 10.56
N LEU A 38 -1.95 15.16 10.50
CA LEU A 38 -2.15 13.71 10.48
C LEU A 38 -1.53 13.07 9.24
N GLY A 39 -0.87 11.95 9.48
CA GLY A 39 -0.25 11.17 8.42
C GLY A 39 -0.43 9.68 8.63
N ILE A 40 -0.12 8.92 7.57
CA ILE A 40 -0.15 7.46 7.60
C ILE A 40 1.19 6.88 7.19
N PHE A 41 1.62 5.85 7.91
CA PHE A 41 2.77 5.04 7.61
C PHE A 41 2.35 3.58 7.46
N GLY A 42 2.79 2.94 6.39
CA GLY A 42 2.48 1.53 6.16
C GLY A 42 3.58 0.79 5.40
N ILE A 43 3.73 -0.50 5.68
CA ILE A 43 4.71 -1.38 5.04
C ILE A 43 3.99 -2.54 4.38
N SER A 44 4.33 -2.89 3.14
CA SER A 44 3.80 -4.02 2.38
C SER A 44 2.27 -3.93 2.31
N LEU A 45 1.54 -4.92 2.79
CA LEU A 45 0.08 -4.86 2.90
C LEU A 45 -0.41 -3.61 3.63
N GLY A 46 0.30 -3.17 4.68
CA GLY A 46 0.00 -1.92 5.40
C GLY A 46 0.19 -0.69 4.53
N GLY A 47 1.15 -0.68 3.59
CA GLY A 47 1.34 0.38 2.60
C GLY A 47 0.20 0.44 1.57
N ILE A 48 -0.25 -0.72 1.10
CA ILE A 48 -1.39 -0.86 0.19
C ILE A 48 -2.69 -0.37 0.88
N THR A 49 -2.97 -0.92 2.07
CA THR A 49 -4.15 -0.54 2.87
C THR A 49 -4.10 0.93 3.28
N GLY A 50 -2.90 1.43 3.62
CA GLY A 50 -2.66 2.84 3.93
C GLY A 50 -2.96 3.76 2.75
N THR A 51 -2.64 3.33 1.53
CA THR A 51 -3.00 4.07 0.30
C THR A 51 -4.51 4.15 0.12
N LEU A 52 -5.21 3.03 0.29
CA LEU A 52 -6.68 3.00 0.25
C LEU A 52 -7.30 3.88 1.34
N ALA A 53 -6.80 3.78 2.56
CA ALA A 53 -7.28 4.59 3.67
C ALA A 53 -7.05 6.09 3.41
N ALA A 54 -5.85 6.46 2.96
CA ALA A 54 -5.56 7.84 2.59
C ALA A 54 -6.48 8.33 1.47
N SER A 55 -6.73 7.53 0.43
CA SER A 55 -7.62 7.92 -0.67
C SER A 55 -9.06 8.19 -0.23
N ALA A 56 -9.51 7.52 0.85
CA ALA A 56 -10.85 7.65 1.43
C ALA A 56 -10.93 8.66 2.60
N GLU A 57 -9.79 9.12 3.13
CA GLU A 57 -9.71 9.97 4.32
C GLU A 57 -8.87 11.24 4.05
N PRO A 58 -9.52 12.36 3.73
CA PRO A 58 -8.83 13.59 3.33
C PRO A 58 -8.02 14.27 4.44
N ARG A 59 -8.23 13.90 5.70
CA ARG A 59 -7.44 14.40 6.85
C ARG A 59 -6.03 13.83 6.91
N LEU A 60 -5.77 12.69 6.24
CA LEU A 60 -4.42 12.14 6.13
C LEU A 60 -3.62 12.94 5.09
N LYS A 61 -2.87 13.93 5.53
CA LYS A 61 -2.11 14.86 4.66
C LYS A 61 -0.74 14.32 4.25
N ASN A 62 -0.14 13.48 5.08
CA ASN A 62 1.19 12.94 4.89
C ASN A 62 1.10 11.41 4.73
N MET A 63 1.72 10.86 3.70
CA MET A 63 1.66 9.44 3.41
C MET A 63 3.06 8.90 3.13
N CYS A 64 3.53 7.98 3.97
CA CYS A 64 4.79 7.27 3.77
C CYS A 64 4.50 5.78 3.63
N ILE A 65 4.75 5.22 2.45
CA ILE A 65 4.47 3.82 2.14
C ILE A 65 5.74 3.10 1.71
N LEU A 66 5.95 1.94 2.31
CA LEU A 66 7.10 1.09 2.06
C LEU A 66 6.65 -0.23 1.43
N LEU A 67 7.42 -0.72 0.45
CA LEU A 67 7.23 -2.04 -0.16
C LEU A 67 5.79 -2.24 -0.65
N ALA A 68 5.23 -1.24 -1.30
CA ALA A 68 3.85 -1.24 -1.77
C ALA A 68 3.76 -1.05 -3.28
N GLY A 69 2.64 -1.47 -3.84
CA GLY A 69 2.33 -1.36 -5.26
C GLY A 69 0.82 -1.36 -5.52
N GLY A 70 0.45 -1.16 -6.76
CA GLY A 70 -0.89 -1.36 -7.30
C GLY A 70 -0.93 -2.57 -8.23
N ASP A 71 -2.05 -2.82 -8.90
CA ASP A 71 -2.35 -4.03 -9.65
C ASP A 71 -2.34 -5.26 -8.72
N LEU A 72 -3.21 -5.22 -7.71
CA LEU A 72 -3.31 -6.28 -6.70
C LEU A 72 -3.56 -7.65 -7.32
N GLY A 73 -4.31 -7.71 -8.42
CA GLY A 73 -4.51 -8.94 -9.17
C GLY A 73 -3.19 -9.53 -9.65
N ARG A 74 -2.28 -8.71 -10.15
CA ARG A 74 -0.95 -9.13 -10.58
C ARG A 74 -0.07 -9.52 -9.40
N ILE A 75 -0.08 -8.75 -8.31
CA ILE A 75 0.66 -9.09 -7.10
C ILE A 75 0.25 -10.49 -6.62
N ALA A 76 -1.05 -10.76 -6.51
CA ALA A 76 -1.56 -12.07 -6.13
C ALA A 76 -1.21 -13.16 -7.16
N TRP A 77 -1.29 -12.83 -8.45
CA TRP A 77 -0.97 -13.76 -9.53
C TRP A 77 0.50 -14.17 -9.56
N GLU A 78 1.43 -13.26 -9.30
CA GLU A 78 2.87 -13.50 -9.35
C GLU A 78 3.44 -13.96 -8.00
N ALA A 79 2.72 -13.79 -6.89
CA ALA A 79 3.17 -14.13 -5.55
C ALA A 79 3.61 -15.60 -5.43
N PRO A 80 4.85 -15.86 -4.98
CA PRO A 80 5.37 -17.22 -4.85
C PRO A 80 4.56 -18.09 -3.90
N GLU A 81 3.99 -17.49 -2.85
CA GLU A 81 3.19 -18.16 -1.83
C GLU A 81 1.92 -18.79 -2.39
N PHE A 82 1.34 -18.21 -3.45
CA PHE A 82 0.10 -18.68 -4.08
C PHE A 82 0.34 -19.55 -5.33
N ARG A 83 1.58 -19.95 -5.61
CA ARG A 83 1.91 -20.69 -6.83
C ARG A 83 1.08 -21.95 -7.02
N ARG A 84 0.92 -22.78 -5.98
CA ARG A 84 0.18 -24.04 -6.07
C ARG A 84 -1.31 -23.83 -6.31
N GLU A 85 -1.90 -22.87 -5.61
CA GLU A 85 -3.31 -22.50 -5.76
C GLU A 85 -3.54 -21.91 -7.14
N ARG A 86 -2.67 -21.05 -7.60
CA ARG A 86 -2.71 -20.46 -8.94
C ARG A 86 -2.64 -21.53 -10.04
N GLU A 87 -1.74 -22.51 -9.93
CA GLU A 87 -1.64 -23.62 -10.90
C GLU A 87 -2.95 -24.40 -11.01
N LYS A 88 -3.64 -24.65 -9.90
CA LYS A 88 -4.97 -25.29 -9.89
C LYS A 88 -6.03 -24.39 -10.57
N LEU A 89 -6.03 -23.11 -10.25
CA LEU A 89 -6.99 -22.15 -10.83
C LEU A 89 -6.76 -21.98 -12.33
N ILE A 90 -5.51 -21.93 -12.79
CA ILE A 90 -5.17 -21.91 -14.22
C ILE A 90 -5.68 -23.18 -14.92
N ALA A 91 -5.52 -24.36 -14.31
CA ALA A 91 -6.04 -25.62 -14.86
C ALA A 91 -7.58 -25.63 -14.97
N MET A 92 -8.26 -24.77 -14.18
CA MET A 92 -9.71 -24.53 -14.24
C MET A 92 -10.11 -23.38 -15.19
N GLY A 93 -9.14 -22.78 -15.89
CA GLY A 93 -9.37 -21.71 -16.86
C GLY A 93 -9.27 -20.28 -16.30
N ALA A 94 -8.85 -20.10 -15.03
CA ALA A 94 -8.68 -18.78 -14.46
C ALA A 94 -7.53 -18.01 -15.13
N THR A 95 -7.72 -16.71 -15.27
CA THR A 95 -6.79 -15.76 -15.89
C THR A 95 -6.35 -14.67 -14.90
N LEU A 96 -5.30 -13.94 -15.24
CA LEU A 96 -4.89 -12.75 -14.48
C LEU A 96 -6.05 -11.72 -14.38
N GLU A 97 -6.85 -11.60 -15.42
CA GLU A 97 -7.97 -10.64 -15.44
C GLU A 97 -9.06 -11.04 -14.43
N ASP A 98 -9.30 -12.32 -14.24
CA ASP A 98 -10.22 -12.77 -13.19
C ASP A 98 -9.75 -12.37 -11.80
N PHE A 99 -8.43 -12.40 -11.54
CA PHE A 99 -7.85 -11.93 -10.29
C PHE A 99 -8.00 -10.41 -10.12
N ARG A 100 -7.75 -9.64 -11.18
CA ARG A 100 -7.97 -8.19 -11.18
C ARG A 100 -9.42 -7.84 -10.87
N MET A 101 -10.34 -8.53 -11.54
CA MET A 101 -11.77 -8.31 -11.32
C MET A 101 -12.21 -8.68 -9.90
N ALA A 102 -11.65 -9.74 -9.32
CA ALA A 102 -11.99 -10.18 -7.97
C ALA A 102 -11.59 -9.18 -6.87
N VAL A 103 -10.52 -8.39 -7.10
CA VAL A 103 -10.01 -7.41 -6.12
C VAL A 103 -10.20 -5.96 -6.54
N LYS A 104 -10.97 -5.68 -7.60
CA LYS A 104 -11.12 -4.34 -8.20
C LYS A 104 -11.60 -3.27 -7.22
N GLU A 105 -12.39 -3.66 -6.23
CA GLU A 105 -12.97 -2.74 -5.23
C GLU A 105 -11.93 -2.24 -4.22
N ILE A 106 -10.83 -2.97 -4.05
CA ILE A 106 -9.71 -2.62 -3.18
C ILE A 106 -8.43 -2.32 -3.95
N GLU A 107 -8.53 -2.11 -5.26
CA GLU A 107 -7.39 -1.78 -6.11
C GLU A 107 -6.94 -0.32 -5.88
N PRO A 108 -5.74 -0.07 -5.31
CA PRO A 108 -5.29 1.29 -5.01
C PRO A 108 -5.21 2.19 -6.23
N LEU A 109 -4.92 1.64 -7.43
CA LEU A 109 -4.81 2.42 -8.67
C LEU A 109 -6.11 3.15 -8.99
N ASN A 110 -7.27 2.57 -8.63
CA ASN A 110 -8.58 3.16 -8.88
C ASN A 110 -8.84 4.43 -8.04
N TYR A 111 -8.13 4.58 -6.93
CA TYR A 111 -8.37 5.64 -5.94
C TYR A 111 -7.18 6.58 -5.72
N ALA A 112 -6.02 6.27 -6.28
CA ALA A 112 -4.77 7.00 -6.06
C ALA A 112 -4.89 8.50 -6.39
N ALA A 113 -5.70 8.87 -7.37
CA ALA A 113 -5.95 10.26 -7.74
C ALA A 113 -6.52 11.09 -6.56
N ASN A 114 -7.25 10.46 -5.63
CA ASN A 114 -7.76 11.13 -4.43
C ASN A 114 -6.63 11.53 -3.44
N CYS A 115 -5.40 11.04 -3.66
CA CYS A 115 -4.23 11.39 -2.86
C CYS A 115 -3.42 12.54 -3.47
N HIS A 116 -3.77 13.05 -4.66
CA HIS A 116 -3.03 14.14 -5.28
C HIS A 116 -3.02 15.39 -4.41
N GLY A 117 -1.90 16.11 -4.42
CA GLY A 117 -1.68 17.30 -3.59
C GLY A 117 -1.25 17.00 -2.15
N ARG A 118 -1.16 15.73 -1.74
CA ARG A 118 -0.61 15.33 -0.45
C ARG A 118 0.90 15.18 -0.51
N ARG A 119 1.52 15.25 0.65
CA ARG A 119 2.94 14.92 0.80
C ARG A 119 3.09 13.41 0.87
N ILE A 120 3.74 12.82 -0.14
CA ILE A 120 3.86 11.37 -0.27
C ILE A 120 5.34 10.99 -0.44
N MET A 121 5.75 9.92 0.26
CA MET A 121 7.06 9.29 0.08
C MET A 121 6.89 7.79 -0.07
N MET A 122 7.58 7.20 -1.05
CA MET A 122 7.61 5.77 -1.32
C MET A 122 9.03 5.23 -1.13
N LEU A 123 9.17 4.15 -0.38
CA LEU A 123 10.44 3.44 -0.18
C LEU A 123 10.25 1.97 -0.55
N ASN A 124 10.89 1.49 -1.60
CA ASN A 124 10.68 0.14 -2.13
C ASN A 124 12.00 -0.63 -2.28
N ALA A 125 11.91 -1.94 -2.46
CA ALA A 125 13.05 -2.80 -2.74
C ALA A 125 13.28 -2.89 -4.26
N ALA A 126 14.55 -2.89 -4.66
CA ALA A 126 14.90 -2.91 -6.09
C ALA A 126 14.60 -4.28 -6.75
N ASP A 127 14.75 -5.34 -5.97
CA ASP A 127 14.60 -6.74 -6.43
C ASP A 127 13.45 -7.41 -5.66
N ASP A 128 12.34 -6.70 -5.46
CA ASP A 128 11.19 -7.17 -4.68
C ASP A 128 10.51 -8.35 -5.39
N GLU A 129 10.54 -9.51 -4.75
CA GLU A 129 9.95 -10.75 -5.24
C GLU A 129 8.46 -10.92 -4.88
N VAL A 130 7.94 -10.08 -3.99
CA VAL A 130 6.53 -10.09 -3.55
C VAL A 130 5.73 -9.00 -4.25
N ILE A 131 6.29 -7.80 -4.31
CA ILE A 131 5.67 -6.67 -5.00
C ILE A 131 6.47 -6.39 -6.28
N PRO A 132 6.03 -6.90 -7.45
CA PRO A 132 6.73 -6.70 -8.70
C PRO A 132 7.01 -5.20 -8.94
N ARG A 133 8.20 -4.89 -9.44
CA ARG A 133 8.60 -3.50 -9.72
C ARG A 133 7.57 -2.75 -10.56
N ALA A 134 6.98 -3.41 -11.56
CA ALA A 134 5.93 -2.81 -12.38
C ALA A 134 4.69 -2.40 -11.55
N CYS A 135 4.37 -3.13 -10.48
CA CYS A 135 3.27 -2.80 -9.57
C CYS A 135 3.60 -1.58 -8.70
N THR A 136 4.85 -1.47 -8.24
CA THR A 136 5.35 -0.24 -7.55
C THR A 136 5.29 0.96 -8.49
N GLU A 137 5.78 0.82 -9.72
CA GLU A 137 5.81 1.90 -10.72
C GLU A 137 4.39 2.32 -11.14
N ALA A 138 3.46 1.37 -11.26
CA ALA A 138 2.05 1.68 -11.54
C ALA A 138 1.43 2.55 -10.44
N LEU A 139 1.65 2.18 -9.17
CA LEU A 139 1.16 2.97 -8.04
C LEU A 139 1.84 4.34 -7.97
N TRP A 140 3.15 4.40 -8.18
CA TRP A 140 3.91 5.64 -8.22
C TRP A 140 3.39 6.61 -9.29
N GLN A 141 3.08 6.11 -10.50
CA GLN A 141 2.48 6.93 -11.56
C GLN A 141 1.08 7.41 -11.18
N ALA A 142 0.25 6.51 -10.63
CA ALA A 142 -1.11 6.83 -10.22
C ALA A 142 -1.15 7.87 -9.07
N LEU A 143 -0.14 7.88 -8.20
CA LEU A 143 0.06 8.87 -7.14
C LEU A 143 0.69 10.19 -7.61
N ASN A 144 0.82 10.41 -8.94
CA ASN A 144 1.43 11.58 -9.55
C ASN A 144 2.94 11.73 -9.25
N LYS A 145 3.66 10.61 -9.26
CA LYS A 145 5.13 10.52 -9.19
C LYS A 145 5.75 11.21 -7.96
N PRO A 146 5.35 10.81 -6.74
CA PRO A 146 5.96 11.33 -5.51
C PRO A 146 7.43 10.93 -5.38
N ASP A 147 8.08 11.36 -4.26
CA ASP A 147 9.44 10.89 -3.93
C ASP A 147 9.45 9.35 -3.82
N LEU A 148 10.26 8.70 -4.64
CA LEU A 148 10.43 7.25 -4.69
C LEU A 148 11.91 6.90 -4.56
N THR A 149 12.22 6.06 -3.59
CA THR A 149 13.57 5.52 -3.40
C THR A 149 13.54 4.01 -3.41
N TYR A 150 14.46 3.42 -4.15
CA TYR A 150 14.73 1.98 -4.12
C TYR A 150 15.95 1.67 -3.27
N TYR A 151 15.80 0.74 -2.35
CA TYR A 151 16.89 0.11 -1.63
C TYR A 151 17.28 -1.22 -2.30
N SER A 152 18.56 -1.57 -2.28
CA SER A 152 19.02 -2.86 -2.81
C SER A 152 18.48 -4.03 -1.99
N GLY A 153 18.04 -5.10 -2.65
CA GLY A 153 17.51 -6.33 -2.07
C GLY A 153 16.04 -6.57 -2.39
N GLY A 154 15.55 -7.73 -1.97
CA GLY A 154 14.15 -8.16 -2.12
C GLY A 154 13.28 -7.74 -0.94
N HIS A 155 12.03 -8.17 -0.97
CA HIS A 155 10.98 -7.77 -0.02
C HIS A 155 11.39 -7.92 1.45
N TYR A 156 12.01 -9.04 1.78
CA TYR A 156 12.44 -9.33 3.16
C TYR A 156 13.87 -8.88 3.43
N SER A 157 14.78 -9.04 2.47
CA SER A 157 16.20 -8.71 2.68
C SER A 157 16.48 -7.20 2.74
N VAL A 158 15.56 -6.37 2.25
CA VAL A 158 15.64 -4.90 2.31
C VAL A 158 15.65 -4.38 3.77
N PHE A 159 15.16 -5.16 4.73
CA PHE A 159 15.19 -4.79 6.15
C PHE A 159 16.59 -4.56 6.71
N ARG A 160 17.67 -4.99 6.03
CA ARG A 160 19.04 -4.57 6.34
C ARG A 160 19.24 -3.04 6.30
N HIS A 161 18.41 -2.32 5.55
CA HIS A 161 18.42 -0.87 5.44
C HIS A 161 17.49 -0.18 6.46
N ILE A 162 16.95 -0.92 7.45
CA ILE A 162 15.91 -0.42 8.36
C ILE A 162 16.32 0.87 9.09
N LEU A 163 17.59 1.02 9.47
CA LEU A 163 18.07 2.23 10.16
C LEU A 163 17.99 3.46 9.25
N THR A 164 18.41 3.31 7.98
CA THR A 164 18.36 4.40 6.99
C THR A 164 16.92 4.73 6.63
N ALA A 165 16.10 3.71 6.40
CA ALA A 165 14.68 3.88 6.13
C ALA A 165 13.96 4.58 7.29
N ARG A 166 14.23 4.16 8.53
CA ARG A 166 13.69 4.79 9.75
C ARG A 166 14.05 6.28 9.83
N ALA A 167 15.31 6.62 9.60
CA ALA A 167 15.76 8.03 9.63
C ALA A 167 15.00 8.88 8.60
N ARG A 168 14.78 8.35 7.39
CA ARG A 168 13.99 9.03 6.36
C ARG A 168 12.53 9.18 6.76
N VAL A 169 11.92 8.13 7.30
CA VAL A 169 10.52 8.16 7.78
C VAL A 169 10.37 9.20 8.89
N GLN A 170 11.29 9.21 9.85
CA GLN A 170 11.28 10.20 10.93
C GLN A 170 11.43 11.63 10.38
N GLY A 171 12.35 11.88 9.46
CA GLY A 171 12.49 13.18 8.82
C GLY A 171 11.28 13.58 7.97
N PHE A 172 10.62 12.61 7.35
CA PHE A 172 9.39 12.87 6.60
C PHE A 172 8.24 13.33 7.50
N PHE A 173 8.07 12.79 8.68
CA PHE A 173 7.01 13.17 9.62
C PHE A 173 7.43 14.25 10.62
N ALA A 174 8.71 14.68 10.61
CA ALA A 174 9.14 15.78 11.45
C ALA A 174 8.44 17.08 11.03
N PRO A 175 8.06 17.94 12.01
CA PRO A 175 7.58 19.28 11.70
C PRO A 175 8.60 20.05 10.83
N PRO A 176 8.15 20.91 9.93
CA PRO A 176 9.06 21.81 9.25
C PRO A 176 9.77 22.68 10.29
N GLY A 177 11.12 22.70 10.26
CA GLY A 177 11.93 23.51 11.17
C GLY A 177 11.74 25.01 10.92
#